data_b245c848f2b6cda8e35ff94b33808d6a
#
_entry.id   b245c848f2b6cda8e35ff94b33808d6a
#
_cell.length_a   1.000
_cell.length_b   1.000
_cell.length_c   1.000
_cell.angle_alpha   90.00
_cell.angle_beta   90.00
_cell.angle_gamma   90.00
#
_symmetry.space_group_name_H-M   'P 1'
#
loop_
_entity.id
_entity.type
_entity.pdbx_description
1 polymer ?
#
loop_
_entity_poly.entity_id
_entity_poly.type
_entity_poly.pdbx_seq_one_letter_code
_entity_poly.pdbx_strand_id
1 'polypeptide(L)'
;MKNTIIKLFNLEPDELEDVQFISEGNRAFILITLKRVRQRCPQCGSSTKVVHDYRKRTLTHAILNDQYTSIVFNQRRYRCTNCNKQFSEANPFTFPHKRMSAFTILQIMKMLKNPHVTFAQVADAMHLSSTTVIRIFEKYAGINTIPLPETLCIDEIYSTTYKQKVYACVMAEMRRYVLTASMSSSSLSVPSHLPGSL
;
A
#
# COMPACT_ATOMS: atom_id res chain seq x y z
N MET A 1 6.40 -9.46 22.03
CA MET A 1 6.45 -9.57 20.56
C MET A 1 5.18 -10.17 19.97
N LYS A 2 4.68 -11.35 20.39
CA LYS A 2 3.42 -11.92 19.86
C LYS A 2 2.24 -10.94 19.92
N ASN A 3 1.99 -10.31 21.07
CA ASN A 3 0.89 -9.35 21.24
C ASN A 3 0.99 -8.12 20.33
N THR A 4 2.21 -7.68 20.02
CA THR A 4 2.44 -6.55 19.10
C THR A 4 2.07 -6.94 17.67
N ILE A 5 2.47 -8.12 17.21
CA ILE A 5 2.14 -8.65 15.88
C ILE A 5 0.63 -8.90 15.75
N ILE A 6 0.00 -9.47 16.77
CA ILE A 6 -1.46 -9.68 16.83
C ILE A 6 -2.19 -8.34 16.59
N LYS A 7 -1.84 -7.31 17.37
CA LYS A 7 -2.44 -5.98 17.23
C LYS A 7 -2.12 -5.32 15.89
N LEU A 8 -0.87 -5.43 15.40
CA LEU A 8 -0.42 -4.80 14.18
C LEU A 8 -1.16 -5.32 12.94
N PHE A 9 -1.44 -6.62 12.89
CA PHE A 9 -2.09 -7.26 11.76
C PHE A 9 -3.54 -7.67 12.02
N ASN A 10 -4.09 -7.23 13.16
CA ASN A 10 -5.45 -7.54 13.58
C ASN A 10 -5.76 -9.04 13.50
N LEU A 11 -4.83 -9.84 14.04
CA LEU A 11 -4.97 -11.29 14.13
C LEU A 11 -5.68 -11.66 15.43
N GLU A 12 -6.41 -12.77 15.42
CA GLU A 12 -6.89 -13.36 16.66
C GLU A 12 -5.72 -14.04 17.41
N PRO A 13 -5.69 -14.00 18.74
CA PRO A 13 -4.61 -14.62 19.54
C PRO A 13 -4.38 -16.10 19.22
N ASP A 14 -5.47 -16.78 18.81
CA ASP A 14 -5.44 -18.19 18.44
C ASP A 14 -4.92 -18.47 17.02
N GLU A 15 -4.80 -17.47 16.15
CA GLU A 15 -4.28 -17.64 14.81
C GLU A 15 -2.76 -17.71 14.77
N LEU A 16 -2.08 -17.17 15.78
CA LEU A 16 -0.64 -17.07 15.84
C LEU A 16 -0.03 -18.21 16.66
N GLU A 17 0.79 -19.04 16.01
CA GLU A 17 1.52 -20.13 16.67
C GLU A 17 2.86 -19.61 17.22
N ASP A 18 3.71 -19.04 16.34
CA ASP A 18 5.02 -18.54 16.71
C ASP A 18 5.42 -17.28 15.98
N VAL A 19 6.28 -16.47 16.61
CA VAL A 19 6.91 -15.28 16.04
C VAL A 19 8.35 -15.22 16.51
N GLN A 20 9.27 -15.18 15.56
CA GLN A 20 10.69 -14.98 15.79
C GLN A 20 11.15 -13.68 15.11
N PHE A 21 12.03 -12.96 15.77
CA PHE A 21 12.67 -11.78 15.23
C PHE A 21 14.17 -12.06 15.09
N ILE A 22 14.67 -11.90 13.87
CA ILE A 22 16.09 -12.07 13.55
C ILE A 22 16.57 -10.73 13.01
N SER A 23 17.68 -10.24 13.59
CA SER A 23 18.33 -9.00 13.15
C SER A 23 19.75 -9.36 12.65
N GLU A 24 20.03 -8.96 11.41
CA GLU A 24 21.31 -9.22 10.73
C GLU A 24 21.81 -7.92 10.08
N GLY A 25 22.68 -7.20 10.78
CA GLY A 25 23.22 -5.92 10.31
C GLY A 25 22.09 -4.91 10.05
N ASN A 26 21.95 -4.46 8.81
CA ASN A 26 20.93 -3.49 8.40
C ASN A 26 19.58 -4.14 7.98
N ARG A 27 19.40 -5.43 8.25
CA ARG A 27 18.18 -6.17 7.89
C ARG A 27 17.57 -6.82 9.11
N ALA A 28 16.24 -6.83 9.15
CA ALA A 28 15.48 -7.55 10.15
C ALA A 28 14.45 -8.46 9.48
N PHE A 29 14.23 -9.62 10.07
CA PHE A 29 13.25 -10.59 9.61
C PHE A 29 12.29 -10.91 10.74
N ILE A 30 11.00 -10.82 10.45
CA ILE A 30 9.94 -11.27 11.34
C ILE A 30 9.43 -12.59 10.77
N LEU A 31 9.82 -13.70 11.37
CA LEU A 31 9.34 -15.03 10.98
C LEU A 31 8.02 -15.28 11.69
N ILE A 32 6.98 -15.54 10.93
CA ILE A 32 5.64 -15.73 11.46
C ILE A 32 5.13 -17.12 11.08
N THR A 33 4.68 -17.87 12.08
CA THR A 33 4.01 -19.14 11.90
C THR A 33 2.57 -19.01 12.41
N LEU A 34 1.61 -19.26 11.50
CA LEU A 34 0.19 -19.27 11.85
C LEU A 34 -0.24 -20.68 12.28
N LYS A 35 -1.22 -20.77 13.18
CA LYS A 35 -1.83 -22.04 13.55
C LYS A 35 -2.54 -22.68 12.35
N ARG A 36 -2.51 -23.99 12.31
CA ARG A 36 -3.18 -24.76 11.26
C ARG A 36 -4.68 -24.85 11.54
N VAL A 37 -5.48 -24.18 10.74
CA VAL A 37 -6.94 -24.18 10.82
C VAL A 37 -7.58 -24.90 9.63
N ARG A 38 -8.82 -25.32 9.79
CA ARG A 38 -9.60 -25.86 8.65
C ARG A 38 -9.91 -24.75 7.67
N GLN A 39 -9.78 -25.06 6.39
CA GLN A 39 -10.05 -24.12 5.30
C GLN A 39 -11.22 -24.63 4.44
N ARG A 40 -12.05 -23.70 3.96
CA ARG A 40 -13.11 -24.02 3.00
C ARG A 40 -12.55 -24.01 1.59
N CYS A 41 -12.85 -25.07 0.83
CA CYS A 41 -12.47 -25.15 -0.59
C CYS A 41 -13.22 -24.07 -1.39
N PRO A 42 -12.52 -23.22 -2.17
CA PRO A 42 -13.18 -22.17 -2.95
C PRO A 42 -14.01 -22.71 -4.13
N GLN A 43 -13.83 -23.98 -4.50
CA GLN A 43 -14.55 -24.59 -5.61
C GLN A 43 -15.82 -25.34 -5.18
N CYS A 44 -15.74 -26.16 -4.12
CA CYS A 44 -16.86 -27.02 -3.71
C CYS A 44 -17.39 -26.73 -2.30
N GLY A 45 -16.83 -25.74 -1.59
CA GLY A 45 -17.23 -25.38 -0.22
C GLY A 45 -16.86 -26.38 0.88
N SER A 46 -16.38 -27.58 0.51
CA SER A 46 -16.01 -28.62 1.50
C SER A 46 -14.87 -28.15 2.40
N SER A 47 -14.92 -28.53 3.68
CA SER A 47 -13.88 -28.18 4.65
C SER A 47 -12.74 -29.19 4.60
N THR A 48 -11.51 -28.71 4.50
CA THR A 48 -10.29 -29.54 4.52
C THR A 48 -9.27 -29.04 5.54
N LYS A 49 -8.49 -29.97 6.07
CA LYS A 49 -7.31 -29.70 6.93
C LYS A 49 -6.02 -30.27 6.31
N VAL A 50 -6.13 -30.87 5.12
CA VAL A 50 -5.00 -31.52 4.44
C VAL A 50 -4.11 -30.48 3.79
N VAL A 51 -2.90 -30.30 4.33
CA VAL A 51 -1.87 -29.45 3.74
C VAL A 51 -1.17 -30.24 2.65
N HIS A 52 -1.09 -29.66 1.47
CA HIS A 52 -0.38 -30.23 0.32
C HIS A 52 1.11 -29.88 0.37
N ASP A 53 1.42 -28.59 0.49
CA ASP A 53 2.78 -28.08 0.59
C ASP A 53 2.83 -26.73 1.30
N TYR A 54 4.03 -26.19 1.48
CA TYR A 54 4.29 -24.88 2.05
C TYR A 54 5.05 -24.02 1.05
N ARG A 55 4.66 -22.75 0.94
CA ARG A 55 5.38 -21.75 0.16
C ARG A 55 5.90 -20.65 1.05
N LYS A 56 7.22 -20.50 1.10
CA LYS A 56 7.86 -19.37 1.78
C LYS A 56 7.50 -18.07 1.06
N ARG A 57 6.88 -17.16 1.79
CA ARG A 57 6.56 -15.80 1.33
C ARG A 57 7.42 -14.81 2.09
N THR A 58 8.13 -13.96 1.35
CA THR A 58 8.86 -12.83 1.92
C THR A 58 8.17 -11.55 1.47
N LEU A 59 7.78 -10.74 2.43
CA LEU A 59 7.06 -9.48 2.23
C LEU A 59 7.93 -8.33 2.74
N THR A 60 8.08 -7.28 1.95
CA THR A 60 8.68 -6.04 2.43
C THR A 60 7.76 -5.44 3.50
N HIS A 61 8.33 -5.14 4.66
CA HIS A 61 7.64 -4.48 5.77
C HIS A 61 8.22 -3.08 6.00
N ALA A 62 7.57 -2.32 6.85
CA ALA A 62 8.04 -1.00 7.27
C ALA A 62 9.45 -1.07 7.87
N ILE A 63 10.18 0.03 7.77
CA ILE A 63 11.48 0.15 8.45
C ILE A 63 11.24 0.20 9.96
N LEU A 64 11.90 -0.68 10.68
CA LEU A 64 11.86 -0.74 12.15
C LEU A 64 13.28 -0.57 12.67
N ASN A 65 13.49 0.40 13.56
CA ASN A 65 14.80 0.71 14.15
C ASN A 65 15.91 0.86 13.09
N ASP A 66 15.63 1.62 12.03
CA ASP A 66 16.53 1.87 10.89
C ASP A 66 16.96 0.59 10.13
N GLN A 67 16.28 -0.53 10.34
CA GLN A 67 16.53 -1.79 9.65
C GLN A 67 15.48 -2.09 8.58
N TYR A 68 15.91 -2.56 7.43
CA TYR A 68 15.03 -3.08 6.38
C TYR A 68 14.32 -4.34 6.87
N THR A 69 13.06 -4.20 7.19
CA THR A 69 12.31 -5.31 7.78
C THR A 69 11.55 -6.09 6.73
N SER A 70 11.63 -7.40 6.80
CA SER A 70 10.86 -8.32 5.98
C SER A 70 10.06 -9.28 6.87
N ILE A 71 8.81 -9.50 6.49
CA ILE A 71 8.01 -10.58 7.08
C ILE A 71 8.25 -11.85 6.26
N VAL A 72 8.60 -12.90 6.94
CA VAL A 72 8.75 -14.24 6.36
C VAL A 72 7.63 -15.12 6.90
N PHE A 73 6.81 -15.62 6.00
CA PHE A 73 5.63 -16.41 6.32
C PHE A 73 5.59 -17.67 5.46
N ASN A 74 5.43 -18.82 6.09
CA ASN A 74 5.25 -20.11 5.41
C ASN A 74 3.77 -20.34 5.10
N GLN A 75 3.32 -19.83 3.94
CA GLN A 75 1.95 -19.98 3.47
C GLN A 75 1.65 -21.42 3.12
N ARG A 76 0.59 -21.98 3.69
CA ARG A 76 0.12 -23.35 3.40
C ARG A 76 -0.67 -23.38 2.11
N ARG A 77 -0.44 -24.42 1.33
CA ARG A 77 -1.36 -24.81 0.27
C ARG A 77 -2.13 -26.04 0.73
N TYR A 78 -3.44 -25.94 0.65
CA TYR A 78 -4.36 -27.01 1.03
C TYR A 78 -4.79 -27.81 -0.19
N ARG A 79 -5.11 -29.08 0.03
CA ARG A 79 -5.74 -29.93 -0.95
C ARG A 79 -7.13 -30.31 -0.46
N CYS A 80 -8.14 -30.06 -1.29
CA CYS A 80 -9.50 -30.49 -0.99
C CYS A 80 -9.61 -32.01 -1.11
N THR A 81 -10.17 -32.65 -0.09
CA THR A 81 -10.39 -34.09 -0.09
C THR A 81 -11.56 -34.51 -0.98
N ASN A 82 -12.48 -33.61 -1.30
CA ASN A 82 -13.65 -33.87 -2.12
C ASN A 82 -13.40 -33.66 -3.62
N CYS A 83 -12.85 -32.52 -4.04
CA CYS A 83 -12.68 -32.19 -5.47
C CYS A 83 -11.19 -32.11 -5.89
N ASN A 84 -10.25 -32.50 -5.03
CA ASN A 84 -8.81 -32.46 -5.27
C ASN A 84 -8.22 -31.07 -5.61
N LYS A 85 -9.03 -30.00 -5.55
CA LYS A 85 -8.55 -28.63 -5.80
C LYS A 85 -7.46 -28.24 -4.81
N GLN A 86 -6.36 -27.70 -5.33
CA GLN A 86 -5.32 -27.07 -4.52
C GLN A 86 -5.56 -25.58 -4.44
N PHE A 87 -5.44 -25.02 -3.23
CA PHE A 87 -5.60 -23.58 -2.98
C PHE A 87 -4.75 -23.14 -1.80
N SER A 88 -4.35 -21.88 -1.77
CA SER A 88 -3.56 -21.33 -0.70
C SER A 88 -4.47 -20.76 0.39
N GLU A 89 -4.01 -20.82 1.65
CA GLU A 89 -4.64 -20.05 2.72
C GLU A 89 -4.52 -18.55 2.47
N ALA A 90 -5.39 -17.77 3.09
CA ALA A 90 -5.31 -16.32 3.06
C ALA A 90 -3.99 -15.83 3.68
N ASN A 91 -3.46 -14.73 3.16
CA ASN A 91 -2.29 -14.08 3.72
C ASN A 91 -2.76 -12.80 4.44
N PRO A 92 -2.74 -12.76 5.78
CA PRO A 92 -3.24 -11.61 6.52
C PRO A 92 -2.27 -10.41 6.51
N PHE A 93 -1.04 -10.59 6.05
CA PHE A 93 0.01 -9.58 6.12
C PHE A 93 0.04 -8.63 4.92
N THR A 94 -0.65 -8.99 3.83
CA THR A 94 -0.65 -8.20 2.59
C THR A 94 -1.95 -8.33 1.82
N PHE A 95 -2.21 -7.36 0.95
CA PHE A 95 -3.29 -7.48 -0.02
C PHE A 95 -3.00 -8.58 -1.05
N PRO A 96 -4.04 -9.19 -1.67
CA PRO A 96 -3.86 -10.20 -2.70
C PRO A 96 -2.87 -9.78 -3.79
N HIS A 97 -2.01 -10.71 -4.18
CA HIS A 97 -0.98 -10.50 -5.23
C HIS A 97 0.08 -9.42 -4.95
N LYS A 98 0.21 -8.96 -3.70
CA LYS A 98 1.24 -7.99 -3.30
C LYS A 98 2.39 -8.67 -2.56
N ARG A 99 3.57 -8.04 -2.63
CA ARG A 99 4.79 -8.46 -1.90
C ARG A 99 5.19 -7.46 -0.81
N MET A 100 4.31 -6.55 -0.48
CA MET A 100 4.52 -5.49 0.50
C MET A 100 3.41 -5.57 1.53
N SER A 101 3.73 -5.38 2.80
CA SER A 101 2.74 -5.41 3.86
C SER A 101 1.79 -4.21 3.74
N ALA A 102 0.55 -4.38 4.21
CA ALA A 102 -0.41 -3.29 4.28
C ALA A 102 0.13 -2.11 5.11
N PHE A 103 0.89 -2.40 6.14
CA PHE A 103 1.50 -1.39 7.01
C PHE A 103 2.52 -0.51 6.27
N THR A 104 3.33 -1.09 5.38
CA THR A 104 4.26 -0.32 4.54
C THR A 104 3.52 0.65 3.64
N ILE A 105 2.41 0.22 3.05
CA ILE A 105 1.57 1.09 2.21
C ILE A 105 1.02 2.25 3.03
N LEU A 106 0.50 1.97 4.22
CA LEU A 106 0.00 3.01 5.12
C LEU A 106 1.09 4.00 5.53
N GLN A 107 2.31 3.53 5.80
CA GLN A 107 3.44 4.40 6.15
C GLN A 107 3.82 5.32 4.98
N ILE A 108 3.92 4.78 3.76
CA ILE A 108 4.17 5.57 2.54
C ILE A 108 3.09 6.65 2.39
N MET A 109 1.81 6.27 2.48
CA MET A 109 0.71 7.22 2.34
C MET A 109 0.71 8.27 3.45
N LYS A 110 1.12 7.91 4.68
CA LYS A 110 1.27 8.86 5.80
C LYS A 110 2.39 9.87 5.53
N MET A 111 3.53 9.44 5.01
CA MET A 111 4.64 10.32 4.64
C MET A 111 4.24 11.29 3.53
N LEU A 112 3.53 10.80 2.51
CA LEU A 112 3.04 11.61 1.37
C LEU A 112 1.93 12.61 1.75
N LYS A 113 1.38 12.56 2.95
CA LYS A 113 0.46 13.62 3.44
C LYS A 113 1.18 14.93 3.72
N ASN A 114 2.50 14.90 3.92
CA ASN A 114 3.27 16.11 4.07
C ASN A 114 3.56 16.71 2.68
N PRO A 115 3.06 17.94 2.36
CA PRO A 115 3.23 18.54 1.04
C PRO A 115 4.68 18.90 0.70
N HIS A 116 5.58 18.94 1.69
CA HIS A 116 7.00 19.23 1.49
C HIS A 116 7.83 17.99 1.18
N VAL A 117 7.24 16.80 1.20
CA VAL A 117 7.95 15.55 0.95
C VAL A 117 7.69 15.06 -0.48
N THR A 118 8.76 14.83 -1.23
CA THR A 118 8.68 14.33 -2.60
C THR A 118 8.59 12.81 -2.67
N PHE A 119 8.09 12.27 -3.78
CA PHE A 119 8.09 10.82 -4.03
C PHE A 119 9.50 10.20 -3.95
N ALA A 120 10.53 10.95 -4.40
CA ALA A 120 11.90 10.50 -4.33
C ALA A 120 12.40 10.39 -2.88
N GLN A 121 12.10 11.37 -2.04
CA GLN A 121 12.45 11.32 -0.61
C GLN A 121 11.76 10.18 0.12
N VAL A 122 10.47 9.91 -0.18
CA VAL A 122 9.77 8.76 0.39
C VAL A 122 10.36 7.45 -0.11
N ALA A 123 10.72 7.39 -1.39
CA ALA A 123 11.34 6.21 -1.98
C ALA A 123 12.69 5.89 -1.33
N ASP A 124 13.51 6.91 -1.12
CA ASP A 124 14.79 6.80 -0.43
C ASP A 124 14.61 6.35 1.02
N ALA A 125 13.76 7.03 1.78
CA ALA A 125 13.46 6.68 3.18
C ALA A 125 12.89 5.27 3.35
N MET A 126 12.13 4.78 2.38
CA MET A 126 11.52 3.44 2.41
C MET A 126 12.31 2.37 1.66
N HIS A 127 13.45 2.75 1.06
CA HIS A 127 14.31 1.91 0.22
C HIS A 127 13.54 1.21 -0.92
N LEU A 128 12.73 2.00 -1.59
CA LEU A 128 11.93 1.60 -2.74
C LEU A 128 12.32 2.43 -3.97
N SER A 129 11.87 2.03 -5.13
CA SER A 129 11.95 2.90 -6.30
C SER A 129 10.85 3.98 -6.25
N SER A 130 11.16 5.18 -6.75
CA SER A 130 10.18 6.27 -6.87
C SER A 130 8.94 5.83 -7.67
N THR A 131 9.14 5.02 -8.73
CA THR A 131 8.04 4.42 -9.51
C THR A 131 7.11 3.56 -8.64
N THR A 132 7.66 2.82 -7.66
CA THR A 132 6.84 2.02 -6.74
C THR A 132 6.01 2.91 -5.84
N VAL A 133 6.59 3.99 -5.31
CA VAL A 133 5.90 4.95 -4.45
C VAL A 133 4.79 5.67 -5.22
N ILE A 134 5.06 6.12 -6.46
CA ILE A 134 4.06 6.74 -7.33
C ILE A 134 2.88 5.79 -7.58
N ARG A 135 3.14 4.53 -7.95
CA ARG A 135 2.07 3.53 -8.17
C ARG A 135 1.24 3.24 -6.92
N ILE A 136 1.85 3.32 -5.74
CA ILE A 136 1.13 3.19 -4.48
C ILE A 136 0.24 4.41 -4.28
N PHE A 137 0.78 5.60 -4.48
CA PHE A 137 0.03 6.84 -4.37
C PHE A 137 -1.17 6.85 -5.31
N GLU A 138 -0.97 6.64 -6.62
CA GLU A 138 -2.04 6.59 -7.62
C GLU A 138 -3.14 5.58 -7.28
N LYS A 139 -2.76 4.46 -6.69
CA LYS A 139 -3.72 3.42 -6.33
C LYS A 139 -4.54 3.72 -5.07
N TYR A 140 -3.92 4.37 -4.08
CA TYR A 140 -4.52 4.51 -2.75
C TYR A 140 -4.85 5.96 -2.37
N ALA A 141 -4.34 6.95 -3.11
CA ALA A 141 -4.81 8.32 -2.98
C ALA A 141 -6.21 8.41 -3.60
N GLY A 142 -7.22 8.51 -2.75
CA GLY A 142 -8.57 8.82 -3.21
C GLY A 142 -8.60 10.24 -3.80
N ILE A 143 -9.16 10.39 -4.99
CA ILE A 143 -9.48 11.71 -5.54
C ILE A 143 -10.72 12.19 -4.78
N ASN A 144 -10.51 12.96 -3.72
CA ASN A 144 -11.60 13.71 -3.11
C ASN A 144 -11.84 14.92 -4.01
N THR A 145 -13.04 15.02 -4.57
CA THR A 145 -13.51 16.27 -5.20
C THR A 145 -13.64 17.31 -4.10
N ILE A 146 -12.64 18.17 -3.98
CA ILE A 146 -12.69 19.32 -3.09
C ILE A 146 -13.37 20.46 -3.88
N PRO A 147 -14.36 21.16 -3.32
CA PRO A 147 -14.92 22.33 -3.98
C PRO A 147 -13.80 23.34 -4.26
N LEU A 148 -13.89 24.00 -5.40
CA LEU A 148 -12.91 25.01 -5.77
C LEU A 148 -12.90 26.12 -4.70
N PRO A 149 -11.73 26.59 -4.28
CA PRO A 149 -11.62 27.73 -3.37
C PRO A 149 -12.05 29.03 -4.09
N GLU A 150 -12.43 30.05 -3.33
CA GLU A 150 -12.78 31.37 -3.88
C GLU A 150 -11.63 31.99 -4.69
N THR A 151 -10.39 31.65 -4.32
CA THR A 151 -9.20 32.14 -5.00
C THR A 151 -8.39 30.97 -5.52
N LEU A 152 -8.19 30.91 -6.84
CA LEU A 152 -7.39 29.90 -7.52
C LEU A 152 -6.07 30.55 -7.99
N CYS A 153 -4.95 30.09 -7.47
CA CYS A 153 -3.62 30.47 -7.94
C CYS A 153 -3.17 29.45 -9.00
N ILE A 154 -2.83 29.96 -10.19
CA ILE A 154 -2.30 29.15 -11.28
C ILE A 154 -0.90 29.67 -11.60
N ASP A 155 0.08 28.77 -11.63
CA ASP A 155 1.45 29.09 -12.01
C ASP A 155 1.88 28.31 -13.25
N GLU A 156 2.72 28.92 -14.08
CA GLU A 156 3.32 28.30 -15.26
C GLU A 156 4.74 27.84 -14.96
N ILE A 157 5.00 26.54 -15.12
CA ILE A 157 6.35 25.99 -15.00
C ILE A 157 6.80 25.50 -16.38
N TYR A 158 7.95 25.98 -16.85
CA TYR A 158 8.57 25.42 -18.04
C TYR A 158 9.21 24.08 -17.69
N SER A 159 8.72 23.01 -18.31
CA SER A 159 9.30 21.68 -18.15
C SER A 159 10.40 21.45 -19.18
N THR A 160 11.64 21.32 -18.71
CA THR A 160 12.78 20.92 -19.55
C THR A 160 12.63 19.52 -20.12
N THR A 161 11.94 18.63 -19.40
CA THR A 161 11.68 17.24 -19.81
C THR A 161 10.73 17.16 -21.00
N TYR A 162 9.67 17.96 -20.99
CA TYR A 162 8.65 17.95 -22.05
C TYR A 162 8.87 19.06 -23.09
N LYS A 163 9.85 19.94 -22.89
CA LYS A 163 10.13 21.12 -23.76
C LYS A 163 8.88 21.96 -24.04
N GLN A 164 7.97 22.03 -23.09
CA GLN A 164 6.72 22.78 -23.19
C GLN A 164 6.36 23.38 -21.83
N LYS A 165 5.48 24.38 -21.84
CA LYS A 165 4.90 24.93 -20.63
C LYS A 165 3.91 23.92 -20.02
N VAL A 166 4.06 23.68 -18.73
CA VAL A 166 3.18 22.85 -17.94
C VAL A 166 2.53 23.73 -16.88
N TYR A 167 1.22 23.69 -16.79
CA TYR A 167 0.49 24.45 -15.79
C TYR A 167 0.42 23.64 -14.49
N ALA A 168 0.88 24.23 -13.41
CA ALA A 168 0.64 23.73 -12.06
C ALA A 168 -0.47 24.55 -11.42
N CYS A 169 -1.55 23.89 -11.01
CA CYS A 169 -2.62 24.53 -10.28
C CYS A 169 -2.40 24.34 -8.79
N VAL A 170 -2.26 25.41 -8.05
CA VAL A 170 -2.17 25.42 -6.59
C VAL A 170 -3.47 25.98 -6.07
N MET A 171 -4.28 25.13 -5.42
CA MET A 171 -5.47 25.60 -4.70
C MET A 171 -5.05 26.07 -3.31
N ALA A 172 -5.14 27.37 -3.07
CA ALA A 172 -4.85 27.96 -1.78
C ALA A 172 -6.16 28.43 -1.12
N GLU A 173 -6.58 27.74 -0.07
CA GLU A 173 -7.44 28.34 0.93
C GLU A 173 -6.56 29.01 1.98
N MET A 174 -6.91 30.18 2.51
CA MET A 174 -6.08 30.95 3.45
C MET A 174 -5.52 30.18 4.66
N ARG A 175 -5.85 28.89 4.80
CA ARG A 175 -5.40 28.01 5.89
C ARG A 175 -4.90 26.62 5.51
N ARG A 176 -4.91 26.22 4.21
CA ARG A 176 -4.39 24.89 3.79
C ARG A 176 -3.87 24.94 2.37
N TYR A 177 -2.60 24.55 2.17
CA TYR A 177 -2.00 24.32 0.86
C TYR A 177 -2.27 22.87 0.44
N VAL A 178 -2.87 22.69 -0.74
CA VAL A 178 -3.02 21.37 -1.36
C VAL A 178 -2.28 21.42 -2.69
N LEU A 179 -1.17 20.72 -2.81
CA LEU A 179 -0.47 20.52 -4.08
C LEU A 179 -1.22 19.46 -4.89
N THR A 180 -1.79 19.85 -6.01
CA THR A 180 -2.32 18.92 -7.00
C THR A 180 -1.41 18.81 -8.22
N ALA A 181 -1.35 17.60 -8.78
CA ALA A 181 -0.43 17.18 -9.83
C ALA A 181 -0.49 18.05 -11.09
N SER A 182 0.67 18.15 -11.78
CA SER A 182 0.81 18.76 -13.09
C SER A 182 -0.07 18.09 -14.14
N MET A 183 -0.91 18.87 -14.83
CA MET A 183 -1.63 18.41 -16.02
C MET A 183 -0.96 18.94 -17.29
N SER A 184 -0.73 18.06 -18.27
CA SER A 184 -0.27 18.45 -19.60
C SER A 184 -1.41 19.14 -20.37
N SER A 185 -1.07 20.15 -21.17
CA SER A 185 -1.98 21.08 -21.85
C SER A 185 -2.96 20.48 -22.89
N SER A 186 -3.05 19.16 -23.01
CA SER A 186 -3.83 18.51 -24.07
C SER A 186 -5.25 18.07 -23.68
N SER A 187 -5.74 18.38 -22.47
CA SER A 187 -7.09 17.96 -22.06
C SER A 187 -7.79 18.88 -21.06
N LEU A 188 -7.74 20.19 -21.28
CA LEU A 188 -8.65 21.13 -20.59
C LEU A 188 -9.90 21.33 -21.44
N SER A 189 -10.84 20.39 -21.42
CA SER A 189 -12.24 20.68 -21.71
C SER A 189 -12.89 21.23 -20.42
N VAL A 190 -13.07 22.53 -20.37
CA VAL A 190 -13.85 23.20 -19.35
C VAL A 190 -15.32 22.74 -19.50
N PRO A 191 -15.96 22.15 -18.46
CA PRO A 191 -17.39 21.88 -18.54
C PRO A 191 -18.12 23.23 -18.59
N SER A 192 -18.80 23.50 -19.69
CA SER A 192 -19.65 24.67 -19.89
C SER A 192 -21.02 24.50 -19.18
N HIS A 193 -21.05 24.49 -17.86
CA HIS A 193 -22.29 24.68 -17.11
C HIS A 193 -21.96 25.32 -15.75
N LEU A 194 -22.02 26.65 -15.76
CA LEU A 194 -22.31 27.41 -14.55
C LEU A 194 -23.86 27.46 -14.41
N PRO A 195 -24.46 27.02 -13.31
CA PRO A 195 -25.84 27.34 -13.05
C PRO A 195 -25.93 28.84 -12.75
N GLY A 196 -26.81 29.48 -13.49
CA GLY A 196 -27.08 30.90 -13.40
C GLY A 196 -27.57 31.33 -12.00
N SER A 197 -27.18 32.56 -11.69
CA SER A 197 -27.65 33.37 -10.60
C SER A 197 -29.20 33.39 -10.48
N LEU A 198 -29.69 33.13 -9.28
CA LEU A 198 -30.81 33.83 -8.63
C LEU A 198 -30.53 33.88 -7.14
#